data_1d098a012dcd5de36eb8af257253dd11
#
_entry.id   1d098a012dcd5de36eb8af257253dd11
#
_cell.length_a   1.000
_cell.length_b   1.000
_cell.length_c   1.000
_cell.angle_alpha   90.00
_cell.angle_beta   90.00
_cell.angle_gamma   90.00
#
_symmetry.space_group_name_H-M   'P 1'
#
loop_
_entity.id
_entity.type
_entity.pdbx_description
1 polymer ?
#
loop_
_entity_poly.entity_id
_entity_poly.type
_entity_poly.pdbx_seq_one_letter_code
_entity_poly.pdbx_strand_id
1 'polypeptide(L)'
;MRLEDLNEYYDNLCDTFDRGEMDFVMNHDRAHNAVIECFMLNKSNVINMYCGEMSVFREGFYNHINQDSNYDLKEGETALGDEIKKKVIKSLREFINRPNVSLNIYFERFDRKFLRDLIDLRVFSDGVSSEKIRLFKLEDNLFLKSDMAHVSYTDTNIVRMERNPQTHEATCAINPPEEILSKVKAKI
;
A
#
# COMPACT_ATOMS: atom_id res chain seq x y z
N MET A 1 13.19 11.94 -8.80
CA MET A 1 11.85 11.39 -9.18
C MET A 1 10.85 12.51 -9.13
N ARG A 2 10.01 12.65 -10.13
CA ARG A 2 8.99 13.70 -10.23
C ARG A 2 7.59 13.09 -10.10
N LEU A 3 6.61 13.91 -9.73
CA LEU A 3 5.22 13.46 -9.63
C LEU A 3 4.67 12.96 -10.97
N GLU A 4 5.12 13.54 -12.08
CA GLU A 4 4.76 13.13 -13.45
C GLU A 4 5.19 11.69 -13.73
N ASP A 5 6.43 11.32 -13.34
CA ASP A 5 6.97 9.97 -13.53
C ASP A 5 6.12 8.93 -12.74
N LEU A 6 5.64 9.30 -11.54
CA LEU A 6 4.76 8.45 -10.73
C LEU A 6 3.33 8.36 -11.27
N ASN A 7 2.84 9.41 -11.93
CA ASN A 7 1.54 9.36 -12.61
C ASN A 7 1.61 8.42 -13.82
N GLU A 8 2.64 8.55 -14.65
CA GLU A 8 2.86 7.64 -15.76
C GLU A 8 3.01 6.18 -15.29
N TYR A 9 3.73 5.99 -14.19
CA TYR A 9 3.84 4.66 -13.56
C TYR A 9 2.46 4.12 -13.14
N TYR A 10 1.61 4.92 -12.47
CA TYR A 10 0.25 4.54 -12.10
C TYR A 10 -0.61 4.19 -13.32
N ASP A 11 -0.55 5.02 -14.36
CA ASP A 11 -1.31 4.81 -15.59
C ASP A 11 -0.90 3.51 -16.28
N ASN A 12 0.40 3.20 -16.34
CA ASN A 12 0.91 1.94 -16.88
C ASN A 12 0.41 0.72 -16.08
N LEU A 13 0.34 0.79 -14.75
CA LEU A 13 -0.25 -0.28 -13.92
C LEU A 13 -1.73 -0.49 -14.27
N CYS A 14 -2.48 0.61 -14.40
CA CYS A 14 -3.89 0.56 -14.77
C CYS A 14 -4.10 -0.04 -16.16
N ASP A 15 -3.34 0.39 -17.14
CA ASP A 15 -3.44 -0.09 -18.51
C ASP A 15 -3.13 -1.58 -18.62
N THR A 16 -2.08 -2.05 -17.93
CA THR A 16 -1.73 -3.48 -17.88
C THR A 16 -2.86 -4.31 -17.26
N PHE A 17 -3.40 -3.82 -16.14
CA PHE A 17 -4.50 -4.48 -15.44
C PHE A 17 -5.77 -4.53 -16.31
N ASP A 18 -6.16 -3.39 -16.91
CA ASP A 18 -7.39 -3.26 -17.68
C ASP A 18 -7.35 -4.08 -18.98
N ARG A 19 -6.14 -4.33 -19.54
CA ARG A 19 -5.94 -5.27 -20.66
C ARG A 19 -5.93 -6.73 -20.24
N GLY A 20 -5.96 -7.03 -18.95
CA GLY A 20 -5.85 -8.41 -18.42
C GLY A 20 -4.47 -9.02 -18.63
N GLU A 21 -3.45 -8.22 -18.89
CA GLU A 21 -2.08 -8.67 -19.10
C GLU A 21 -1.42 -9.04 -17.76
N MET A 22 -0.53 -10.02 -17.80
CA MET A 22 0.31 -10.39 -16.68
C MET A 22 1.55 -9.52 -16.67
N ASP A 23 1.89 -8.94 -15.50
CA ASP A 23 3.13 -8.21 -15.33
C ASP A 23 3.70 -8.37 -13.92
N PHE A 24 5.02 -8.21 -13.80
CA PHE A 24 5.78 -8.21 -12.56
C PHE A 24 6.62 -6.95 -12.46
N VAL A 25 6.14 -6.00 -11.68
CA VAL A 25 6.78 -4.70 -11.51
C VAL A 25 7.60 -4.69 -10.22
N MET A 26 8.87 -4.33 -10.32
CA MET A 26 9.74 -4.17 -9.15
C MET A 26 9.76 -2.72 -8.68
N ASN A 27 9.53 -2.52 -7.40
CA ASN A 27 9.61 -1.23 -6.75
C ASN A 27 10.86 -1.15 -5.89
N HIS A 28 11.53 -0.03 -5.98
CA HIS A 28 12.79 0.19 -5.29
C HIS A 28 12.70 1.26 -4.19
N ASP A 29 11.54 1.91 -4.03
CA ASP A 29 11.38 3.01 -3.08
C ASP A 29 9.95 3.15 -2.52
N ARG A 30 9.81 4.02 -1.52
CA ARG A 30 8.55 4.31 -0.83
C ARG A 30 7.50 4.95 -1.73
N ALA A 31 7.90 5.80 -2.67
CA ALA A 31 6.98 6.53 -3.53
C ALA A 31 6.22 5.58 -4.47
N HIS A 32 6.94 4.66 -5.14
CA HIS A 32 6.32 3.62 -5.95
C HIS A 32 5.43 2.69 -5.13
N ASN A 33 5.85 2.34 -3.90
CA ASN A 33 5.03 1.54 -3.00
C ASN A 33 3.69 2.21 -2.67
N ALA A 34 3.69 3.53 -2.39
CA ALA A 34 2.46 4.27 -2.14
C ALA A 34 1.55 4.34 -3.39
N VAL A 35 2.14 4.44 -4.58
CA VAL A 35 1.39 4.40 -5.85
C VAL A 35 0.72 3.04 -6.05
N ILE A 36 1.41 1.94 -5.73
CA ILE A 36 0.80 0.60 -5.79
C ILE A 36 -0.35 0.46 -4.79
N GLU A 37 -0.25 1.02 -3.58
CA GLU A 37 -1.37 1.01 -2.64
C GLU A 37 -2.58 1.78 -3.19
N CYS A 38 -2.37 2.94 -3.85
CA CYS A 38 -3.44 3.63 -4.57
C CYS A 38 -4.07 2.74 -5.64
N PHE A 39 -3.22 2.05 -6.43
CA PHE A 39 -3.67 1.16 -7.49
C PHE A 39 -4.52 0.00 -6.93
N MET A 40 -4.06 -0.68 -5.87
CA MET A 40 -4.82 -1.74 -5.21
C MET A 40 -6.17 -1.22 -4.66
N LEU A 41 -6.17 -0.09 -3.97
CA LEU A 41 -7.38 0.54 -3.43
C LEU A 41 -8.38 0.88 -4.54
N ASN A 42 -7.91 1.33 -5.70
CA ASN A 42 -8.78 1.76 -6.80
C ASN A 42 -9.32 0.59 -7.64
N LYS A 43 -8.54 -0.49 -7.80
CA LYS A 43 -8.89 -1.60 -8.70
C LYS A 43 -9.50 -2.82 -7.98
N SER A 44 -9.56 -2.85 -6.64
CA SER A 44 -10.01 -4.02 -5.89
C SER A 44 -11.16 -3.68 -4.94
N ASN A 45 -11.95 -4.68 -4.56
CA ASN A 45 -12.98 -4.57 -3.54
C ASN A 45 -12.53 -5.22 -2.22
N VAL A 46 -11.72 -6.28 -2.29
CA VAL A 46 -11.17 -6.92 -1.09
C VAL A 46 -9.65 -6.88 -1.15
N ILE A 47 -9.05 -6.31 -0.10
CA ILE A 47 -7.59 -6.23 0.06
C ILE A 47 -7.23 -6.88 1.39
N ASN A 48 -6.30 -7.83 1.36
CA ASN A 48 -5.70 -8.41 2.55
C ASN A 48 -4.24 -7.98 2.62
N MET A 49 -3.89 -7.27 3.69
CA MET A 49 -2.56 -6.70 3.90
C MET A 49 -1.93 -7.30 5.15
N TYR A 50 -0.85 -8.03 4.98
CA TYR A 50 -0.02 -8.57 6.05
C TYR A 50 1.24 -7.73 6.19
N CYS A 51 1.35 -6.99 7.29
CA CYS A 51 2.41 -5.99 7.46
C CYS A 51 2.87 -5.87 8.92
N GLY A 52 4.09 -5.38 9.13
CA GLY A 52 4.60 -5.14 10.48
C GLY A 52 3.92 -3.94 11.13
N GLU A 53 3.92 -2.78 10.47
CA GLU A 53 3.58 -1.48 11.08
C GLU A 53 2.59 -0.62 10.27
N MET A 54 2.02 -1.11 9.18
CA MET A 54 1.11 -0.35 8.30
C MET A 54 1.70 1.01 7.84
N SER A 55 2.96 1.03 7.47
CA SER A 55 3.73 2.26 7.25
C SER A 55 3.12 3.21 6.23
N VAL A 56 2.50 2.70 5.16
CA VAL A 56 1.85 3.50 4.10
C VAL A 56 0.69 4.37 4.62
N PHE A 57 0.10 4.04 5.76
CA PHE A 57 -0.95 4.86 6.38
C PHE A 57 -0.43 5.79 7.48
N ARG A 58 0.90 5.93 7.62
CA ARG A 58 1.55 6.75 8.64
C ARG A 58 2.24 7.98 8.04
N GLU A 59 2.14 9.11 8.74
CA GLU A 59 2.75 10.38 8.36
C GLU A 59 4.27 10.27 8.14
N GLY A 60 4.98 9.53 9.01
CA GLY A 60 6.42 9.32 8.91
C GLY A 60 6.88 8.70 7.60
N PHE A 61 6.03 7.88 6.94
CA PHE A 61 6.34 7.28 5.65
C PHE A 61 6.53 8.35 4.56
N TYR A 62 5.67 9.35 4.53
CA TYR A 62 5.70 10.44 3.55
C TYR A 62 6.78 11.47 3.85
N ASN A 63 7.08 11.69 5.12
CA ASN A 63 8.21 12.51 5.53
C ASN A 63 9.54 11.94 5.03
N HIS A 64 9.70 10.61 5.02
CA HIS A 64 10.87 9.97 4.43
C HIS A 64 10.91 10.13 2.90
N ILE A 65 9.77 10.06 2.20
CA ILE A 65 9.74 10.34 0.75
C ILE A 65 10.24 11.77 0.47
N ASN A 66 9.83 12.74 1.29
CA ASN A 66 10.28 14.13 1.16
C ASN A 66 11.80 14.28 1.41
N GLN A 67 12.37 13.47 2.32
CA GLN A 67 13.81 13.48 2.62
C GLN A 67 14.64 12.76 1.56
N ASP A 68 14.12 11.64 1.04
CA ASP A 68 14.81 10.80 0.04
C ASP A 68 14.75 11.42 -1.37
N SER A 69 13.71 12.21 -1.66
CA SER A 69 13.64 12.98 -2.89
C SER A 69 14.59 14.17 -2.76
N ASN A 70 15.75 14.12 -3.39
CA ASN A 70 16.68 15.25 -3.59
C ASN A 70 16.01 16.34 -4.46
N TYR A 71 14.87 16.84 -4.01
CA TYR A 71 14.05 17.77 -4.74
C TYR A 71 14.39 19.19 -4.24
N ASP A 72 15.08 19.96 -5.05
CA ASP A 72 15.13 21.42 -4.90
C ASP A 72 13.71 21.96 -5.20
N LEU A 73 12.87 21.98 -4.15
CA LEU A 73 11.53 22.58 -4.25
C LEU A 73 11.65 24.05 -4.56
N LYS A 74 11.05 24.47 -5.65
CA LYS A 74 10.88 25.90 -5.93
C LYS A 74 9.84 26.50 -5.00
N GLU A 75 9.94 27.82 -4.77
CA GLU A 75 8.97 28.52 -3.95
C GLU A 75 7.54 28.29 -4.47
N GLY A 76 6.67 27.75 -3.61
CA GLY A 76 5.27 27.42 -3.94
C GLY A 76 5.01 25.99 -4.43
N GLU A 77 6.04 25.15 -4.61
CA GLU A 77 5.85 23.73 -4.94
C GLU A 77 5.58 22.91 -3.67
N THR A 78 4.67 21.94 -3.79
CA THR A 78 4.38 20.97 -2.71
C THR A 78 5.39 19.83 -2.77
N ALA A 79 5.86 19.38 -1.61
CA ALA A 79 6.79 18.26 -1.53
C ALA A 79 6.16 16.95 -2.08
N LEU A 80 6.96 16.12 -2.74
CA LEU A 80 6.52 14.90 -3.42
C LEU A 80 5.73 13.96 -2.49
N GLY A 81 6.23 13.74 -1.26
CA GLY A 81 5.56 12.91 -0.27
C GLY A 81 4.18 13.44 0.11
N ASP A 82 4.01 14.77 0.19
CA ASP A 82 2.72 15.39 0.51
C ASP A 82 1.72 15.21 -0.63
N GLU A 83 2.16 15.29 -1.89
CA GLU A 83 1.29 15.04 -3.04
C GLU A 83 0.86 13.56 -3.11
N ILE A 84 1.79 12.65 -2.87
CA ILE A 84 1.49 11.21 -2.84
C ILE A 84 0.54 10.90 -1.66
N LYS A 85 0.79 11.47 -0.47
CA LYS A 85 -0.08 11.34 0.70
C LYS A 85 -1.53 11.74 0.38
N LYS A 86 -1.73 12.88 -0.28
CA LYS A 86 -3.06 13.33 -0.72
C LYS A 86 -3.74 12.30 -1.63
N LYS A 87 -2.98 11.68 -2.55
CA LYS A 87 -3.51 10.63 -3.42
C LYS A 87 -3.92 9.37 -2.66
N VAL A 88 -3.09 8.91 -1.71
CA VAL A 88 -3.42 7.74 -0.87
C VAL A 88 -4.66 8.00 -0.02
N ILE A 89 -4.76 9.17 0.61
CA ILE A 89 -5.96 9.58 1.38
C ILE A 89 -7.20 9.60 0.49
N LYS A 90 -7.08 10.16 -0.73
CA LYS A 90 -8.18 10.20 -1.70
C LYS A 90 -8.61 8.78 -2.09
N SER A 91 -7.66 7.92 -2.48
CA SER A 91 -7.95 6.53 -2.86
C SER A 91 -8.59 5.74 -1.71
N LEU A 92 -8.09 5.90 -0.47
CA LEU A 92 -8.66 5.25 0.70
C LEU A 92 -10.10 5.74 0.97
N ARG A 93 -10.35 7.05 0.86
CA ARG A 93 -11.69 7.63 1.02
C ARG A 93 -12.65 7.12 -0.06
N GLU A 94 -12.23 7.08 -1.30
CA GLU A 94 -13.03 6.55 -2.39
C GLU A 94 -13.29 5.06 -2.21
N PHE A 95 -12.32 4.30 -1.74
CA PHE A 95 -12.46 2.88 -1.41
C PHE A 95 -13.54 2.65 -0.36
N ILE A 96 -13.48 3.30 0.80
CA ILE A 96 -14.45 3.10 1.89
C ILE A 96 -15.85 3.63 1.55
N ASN A 97 -16.00 4.50 0.55
CA ASN A 97 -17.29 4.97 0.07
C ASN A 97 -17.98 4.00 -0.91
N ARG A 98 -17.25 3.03 -1.47
CA ARG A 98 -17.85 2.00 -2.34
C ARG A 98 -18.64 0.97 -1.52
N PRO A 99 -19.70 0.34 -2.08
CA PRO A 99 -20.35 -0.79 -1.46
C PRO A 99 -19.48 -2.06 -1.51
N ASN A 100 -19.69 -2.98 -0.58
CA ASN A 100 -19.09 -4.33 -0.58
C ASN A 100 -17.56 -4.36 -0.65
N VAL A 101 -16.88 -3.41 -0.01
CA VAL A 101 -15.42 -3.37 0.08
C VAL A 101 -14.93 -3.82 1.45
N SER A 102 -13.73 -4.38 1.51
CA SER A 102 -13.06 -4.76 2.75
C SER A 102 -11.56 -4.61 2.63
N LEU A 103 -10.96 -3.79 3.49
CA LEU A 103 -9.52 -3.71 3.70
C LEU A 103 -9.20 -4.42 5.02
N ASN A 104 -8.66 -5.63 4.94
CA ASN A 104 -8.26 -6.43 6.08
C ASN A 104 -6.77 -6.24 6.34
N ILE A 105 -6.41 -5.66 7.48
CA ILE A 105 -5.03 -5.36 7.84
C ILE A 105 -4.62 -6.27 9.00
N TYR A 106 -3.65 -7.13 8.74
CA TYR A 106 -3.02 -8.01 9.69
C TYR A 106 -1.66 -7.43 10.07
N PHE A 107 -1.47 -7.03 11.33
CA PHE A 107 -0.28 -6.30 11.76
C PHE A 107 0.32 -6.88 13.04
N GLU A 108 1.64 -6.78 13.18
CA GLU A 108 2.36 -7.23 14.37
C GLU A 108 2.40 -6.19 15.48
N ARG A 109 2.67 -4.95 15.12
CA ARG A 109 2.95 -3.86 16.06
C ARG A 109 1.89 -2.80 16.02
N PHE A 110 1.30 -2.57 17.17
CA PHE A 110 0.37 -1.47 17.39
C PHE A 110 0.82 -0.71 18.62
N ASP A 111 1.39 0.45 18.43
CA ASP A 111 1.73 1.35 19.51
C ASP A 111 0.72 2.49 19.65
N ARG A 112 0.70 3.15 20.83
CA ARG A 112 -0.19 4.30 21.06
C ARG A 112 0.09 5.50 20.14
N LYS A 113 1.26 5.53 19.53
CA LYS A 113 1.68 6.54 18.56
C LYS A 113 0.97 6.35 17.22
N PHE A 114 0.59 5.10 16.89
CA PHE A 114 -0.02 4.76 15.61
C PHE A 114 -1.20 5.67 15.25
N LEU A 115 -2.16 5.84 16.16
CA LEU A 115 -3.35 6.67 15.90
C LEU A 115 -3.02 8.16 15.69
N ARG A 116 -1.93 8.66 16.30
CA ARG A 116 -1.50 10.05 16.11
C ARG A 116 -0.75 10.26 14.80
N ASP A 117 -0.14 9.20 14.30
CA ASP A 117 0.69 9.24 13.11
C ASP A 117 -0.08 8.83 11.84
N LEU A 118 -1.40 8.54 11.95
CA LEU A 118 -2.24 8.24 10.78
C LEU A 118 -2.35 9.47 9.86
N ILE A 119 -2.23 9.23 8.56
CA ILE A 119 -2.33 10.29 7.54
C ILE A 119 -3.70 10.96 7.50
N ASP A 120 -4.76 10.24 7.84
CA ASP A 120 -6.12 10.76 8.01
C ASP A 120 -6.90 9.89 9.02
N LEU A 121 -6.89 10.31 10.28
CA LEU A 121 -7.57 9.59 11.35
C LEU A 121 -9.08 9.45 11.09
N ARG A 122 -9.70 10.46 10.47
CA ARG A 122 -11.16 10.46 10.23
C ARG A 122 -11.53 9.39 9.20
N VAL A 123 -10.85 9.37 8.05
CA VAL A 123 -11.12 8.37 7.00
C VAL A 123 -10.90 6.96 7.54
N PHE A 124 -9.84 6.77 8.34
CA PHE A 124 -9.56 5.47 8.94
C PHE A 124 -10.61 5.06 9.97
N SER A 125 -11.04 5.99 10.83
CA SER A 125 -12.09 5.77 11.83
C SER A 125 -13.44 5.47 11.18
N ASP A 126 -13.81 6.21 10.13
CA ASP A 126 -15.04 5.98 9.36
C ASP A 126 -15.02 4.58 8.72
N GLY A 127 -13.87 4.17 8.17
CA GLY A 127 -13.67 2.84 7.60
C GLY A 127 -13.81 1.71 8.63
N VAL A 128 -13.24 1.88 9.82
CA VAL A 128 -13.36 0.92 10.93
C VAL A 128 -14.79 0.86 11.44
N SER A 129 -15.44 2.02 11.65
CA SER A 129 -16.80 2.10 12.16
C SER A 129 -17.84 1.49 11.19
N SER A 130 -17.57 1.55 9.89
CA SER A 130 -18.41 0.93 8.85
C SER A 130 -18.02 -0.52 8.52
N GLU A 131 -17.09 -1.14 9.28
CA GLU A 131 -16.53 -2.48 9.06
C GLU A 131 -15.86 -2.68 7.69
N LYS A 132 -15.56 -1.61 6.98
CA LYS A 132 -14.84 -1.65 5.69
C LYS A 132 -13.33 -1.70 5.87
N ILE A 133 -12.82 -1.27 7.01
CA ILE A 133 -11.45 -1.49 7.46
C ILE A 133 -11.50 -2.40 8.69
N ARG A 134 -10.83 -3.53 8.62
CA ARG A 134 -10.75 -4.50 9.71
C ARG A 134 -9.29 -4.67 10.13
N LEU A 135 -9.04 -4.60 11.43
CA LEU A 135 -7.72 -4.66 12.02
C LEU A 135 -7.55 -5.97 12.80
N PHE A 136 -6.54 -6.75 12.44
CA PHE A 136 -6.23 -8.02 13.07
C PHE A 136 -4.81 -7.97 13.62
N LYS A 137 -4.66 -8.13 14.93
CA LYS A 137 -3.34 -8.23 15.52
C LYS A 137 -2.78 -9.64 15.36
N LEU A 138 -1.58 -9.75 14.80
CA LEU A 138 -0.78 -10.97 14.71
C LEU A 138 0.08 -11.14 15.97
N GLU A 139 0.69 -12.31 16.12
CA GLU A 139 1.70 -12.53 17.14
C GLU A 139 2.91 -11.61 16.96
N ASP A 140 3.48 -11.16 18.05
CA ASP A 140 4.66 -10.30 18.00
C ASP A 140 5.86 -11.06 17.39
N ASN A 141 6.54 -10.40 16.46
CA ASN A 141 7.68 -10.93 15.69
C ASN A 141 7.36 -12.15 14.81
N LEU A 142 6.12 -12.33 14.35
CA LEU A 142 5.74 -13.41 13.44
C LEU A 142 6.56 -13.36 12.15
N PHE A 143 6.72 -12.19 11.54
CA PHE A 143 7.51 -12.03 10.30
C PHE A 143 8.99 -12.39 10.49
N LEU A 144 9.58 -12.06 11.64
CA LEU A 144 10.95 -12.44 11.95
C LEU A 144 11.12 -13.93 12.23
N LYS A 145 10.13 -14.56 12.87
CA LYS A 145 10.17 -15.98 13.24
C LYS A 145 9.89 -16.91 12.07
N SER A 146 9.07 -16.50 11.14
CA SER A 146 8.54 -17.33 10.06
C SER A 146 9.20 -17.08 8.70
N ASP A 147 10.16 -16.14 8.60
CA ASP A 147 10.74 -15.67 7.32
C ASP A 147 9.67 -15.21 6.32
N MET A 148 8.53 -14.74 6.86
CA MET A 148 7.44 -14.22 6.04
C MET A 148 7.76 -12.81 5.55
N ALA A 149 7.52 -12.58 4.28
CA ALA A 149 7.55 -11.24 3.71
C ALA A 149 6.25 -10.47 4.06
N HIS A 150 6.31 -9.14 4.10
CA HIS A 150 5.09 -8.34 4.08
C HIS A 150 4.39 -8.54 2.74
N VAL A 151 3.13 -8.91 2.78
CA VAL A 151 2.37 -9.29 1.59
C VAL A 151 1.02 -8.60 1.60
N SER A 152 0.62 -8.05 0.45
CA SER A 152 -0.76 -7.65 0.19
C SER A 152 -1.28 -8.40 -1.03
N TYR A 153 -2.52 -8.86 -0.96
CA TYR A 153 -3.19 -9.47 -2.11
C TYR A 153 -4.66 -9.07 -2.17
N THR A 154 -5.21 -9.11 -3.37
CA THR A 154 -6.56 -8.61 -3.64
C THR A 154 -7.47 -9.67 -4.27
N ASP A 155 -8.77 -9.39 -4.29
CA ASP A 155 -9.77 -10.17 -5.02
C ASP A 155 -9.64 -10.06 -6.54
N THR A 156 -8.90 -9.09 -7.04
CA THR A 156 -8.68 -8.83 -8.46
C THR A 156 -7.32 -9.30 -8.98
N ASN A 157 -6.70 -10.26 -8.30
CA ASN A 157 -5.42 -10.87 -8.69
C ASN A 157 -4.26 -9.86 -8.77
N ILE A 158 -4.18 -8.94 -7.81
CA ILE A 158 -3.01 -8.11 -7.59
C ILE A 158 -2.32 -8.61 -6.33
N VAL A 159 -1.00 -8.85 -6.40
CA VAL A 159 -0.18 -9.29 -5.28
C VAL A 159 1.01 -8.36 -5.15
N ARG A 160 1.21 -7.78 -3.97
CA ARG A 160 2.44 -7.06 -3.62
C ARG A 160 3.19 -7.85 -2.55
N MET A 161 4.46 -8.08 -2.77
CA MET A 161 5.33 -8.76 -1.81
C MET A 161 6.58 -7.91 -1.56
N GLU A 162 6.77 -7.48 -0.32
CA GLU A 162 7.95 -6.73 0.09
C GLU A 162 9.09 -7.70 0.36
N ARG A 163 10.17 -7.55 -0.41
CA ARG A 163 11.37 -8.41 -0.31
C ARG A 163 12.29 -7.97 0.82
N ASN A 164 12.36 -6.67 1.04
CA ASN A 164 13.21 -6.08 2.07
C ASN A 164 12.45 -4.94 2.78
N PRO A 165 11.99 -5.17 4.03
CA PRO A 165 11.27 -4.15 4.79
C PRO A 165 12.10 -2.90 5.12
N GLN A 166 13.43 -2.99 5.11
CA GLN A 166 14.32 -1.85 5.43
C GLN A 166 14.46 -0.89 4.25
N THR A 167 14.58 -1.44 3.03
CA THR A 167 14.72 -0.65 1.81
C THR A 167 13.38 -0.40 1.11
N HIS A 168 12.30 -1.07 1.58
CA HIS A 168 10.97 -1.08 0.95
C HIS A 168 10.96 -1.61 -0.49
N GLU A 169 11.96 -2.42 -0.84
CA GLU A 169 11.94 -3.14 -2.11
C GLU A 169 10.80 -4.14 -2.14
N ALA A 170 9.95 -4.01 -3.14
CA ALA A 170 8.79 -4.88 -3.31
C ALA A 170 8.63 -5.30 -4.78
N THR A 171 7.97 -6.43 -4.98
CA THR A 171 7.45 -6.84 -6.28
C THR A 171 5.94 -6.73 -6.26
N CYS A 172 5.36 -6.10 -7.27
CA CYS A 172 3.92 -6.14 -7.53
C CYS A 172 3.69 -7.05 -8.74
N ALA A 173 2.86 -8.06 -8.59
CA ALA A 173 2.39 -8.92 -9.65
C ALA A 173 0.95 -8.54 -10.00
N ILE A 174 0.69 -8.28 -11.28
CA ILE A 174 -0.62 -8.00 -11.84
C ILE A 174 -1.06 -9.24 -12.61
N ASN A 175 -2.25 -9.74 -12.35
CA ASN A 175 -2.80 -10.96 -12.97
C ASN A 175 -1.81 -12.15 -12.96
N PRO A 176 -1.13 -12.45 -11.82
CA PRO A 176 -0.19 -13.57 -11.77
C PRO A 176 -0.91 -14.90 -11.98
N PRO A 177 -0.21 -15.94 -12.45
CA PRO A 177 -0.74 -17.28 -12.56
C PRO A 177 -1.28 -17.78 -11.20
N GLU A 178 -2.34 -18.61 -11.22
CA GLU A 178 -2.98 -19.16 -10.01
C GLU A 178 -1.98 -19.90 -9.10
N GLU A 179 -0.96 -20.53 -9.67
CA GLU A 179 0.10 -21.18 -8.90
C GLU A 179 0.85 -20.20 -7.99
N ILE A 180 1.10 -18.97 -8.44
CA ILE A 180 1.75 -17.92 -7.64
C ILE A 180 0.80 -17.43 -6.56
N LEU A 181 -0.47 -17.18 -6.91
CA LEU A 181 -1.51 -16.78 -5.96
C LEU A 181 -1.69 -17.80 -4.85
N SER A 182 -1.77 -19.07 -5.20
CA SER A 182 -1.91 -20.18 -4.26
C SER A 182 -0.71 -20.29 -3.32
N LYS A 183 0.52 -20.12 -3.83
CA LYS A 183 1.75 -20.12 -3.02
C LYS A 183 1.80 -18.93 -2.04
N VAL A 184 1.34 -17.77 -2.47
CA VAL A 184 1.27 -16.58 -1.59
C VAL A 184 0.24 -16.81 -0.50
N LYS A 185 -0.97 -17.23 -0.85
CA LYS A 185 -2.07 -17.51 0.11
C LYS A 185 -1.72 -18.63 1.10
N ALA A 186 -0.94 -19.62 0.69
CA ALA A 186 -0.52 -20.73 1.56
C ALA A 186 0.58 -20.34 2.57
N LYS A 187 1.25 -19.20 2.39
CA LYS A 187 2.29 -18.69 3.32
C LYS A 187 1.72 -17.76 4.41
N ILE A 188 0.46 -17.44 4.34
CA ILE A 188 -0.28 -16.54 5.21
C ILE A 188 -1.29 -17.35 6.04
#